data_dcf458634587ccf0015543fbbff08ce4
#
_entry.id   dcf458634587ccf0015543fbbff08ce4
#
_cell.length_a   1.000
_cell.length_b   1.000
_cell.length_c   1.000
_cell.angle_alpha   90.00
_cell.angle_beta   90.00
_cell.angle_gamma   90.00
#
_symmetry.space_group_name_H-M   'P 1'
#
loop_
_entity.id
_entity.type
_entity.pdbx_description
1 polymer ?
#
loop_
_entity_poly.entity_id
_entity_poly.type
_entity_poly.pdbx_seq_one_letter_code
_entity_poly.pdbx_strand_id
1 'polypeptide(L)'
;VSIAGIPLDLGVTNRAGTREGPAAIRRASRMLVDGSHPATRIDPRALPLADVGDFALALGDLQASLALIEQQAAQHAHLVALGGEHGISLPLLRALARRVGGPLALVHFDAHLDTWPESFGQRFSHGQPFFHAIEEGLVDPKRMIQIGIRSPVEPEVMDWTLSRGVTVISALDVHEAGPAAVAARVAEVVGGAPAYLSFDIDALDPAFAPGTGTPEIGGLASWQAQAVLRRIGGLDFRGMDVVEVAPPFDVAEIT
;
A
#
# COMPACT_ATOMS: atom_id res chain seq x y z
N VAL A 1 -14.39 -4.67 10.65
CA VAL A 1 -13.45 -4.10 9.67
C VAL A 1 -14.23 -3.18 8.77
N SER A 2 -13.73 -1.94 8.58
CA SER A 2 -14.30 -0.98 7.63
C SER A 2 -13.52 -1.02 6.31
N ILE A 3 -14.23 -0.93 5.19
CA ILE A 3 -13.65 -0.73 3.86
C ILE A 3 -14.03 0.70 3.44
N ALA A 4 -13.07 1.53 3.04
CA ALA A 4 -13.34 2.88 2.56
C ALA A 4 -12.57 3.16 1.27
N GLY A 5 -13.19 3.88 0.34
CA GLY A 5 -12.50 4.45 -0.81
C GLY A 5 -11.87 5.80 -0.47
N ILE A 6 -10.70 6.07 -1.05
CA ILE A 6 -10.01 7.36 -0.89
C ILE A 6 -9.58 7.83 -2.27
N PRO A 7 -10.47 8.46 -3.06
CA PRO A 7 -10.25 8.79 -4.47
C PRO A 7 -9.37 10.02 -4.66
N LEU A 8 -8.15 10.02 -4.07
CA LEU A 8 -7.16 11.09 -4.19
C LEU A 8 -6.18 10.79 -5.34
N ASP A 9 -5.87 11.80 -6.17
CA ASP A 9 -4.82 11.75 -7.19
C ASP A 9 -4.25 13.16 -7.50
N LEU A 10 -4.12 13.99 -6.46
CA LEU A 10 -3.58 15.35 -6.58
C LEU A 10 -2.05 15.40 -6.53
N GLY A 11 -1.41 14.39 -5.95
CA GLY A 11 0.04 14.31 -5.77
C GLY A 11 0.75 13.35 -6.73
N VAL A 12 0.09 12.86 -7.77
CA VAL A 12 0.70 11.98 -8.77
C VAL A 12 1.70 12.73 -9.65
N THR A 13 2.82 12.09 -9.97
CA THR A 13 3.93 12.72 -10.72
C THR A 13 3.96 12.36 -12.20
N ASN A 14 3.25 11.33 -12.64
CA ASN A 14 3.24 10.88 -14.04
C ASN A 14 1.81 10.85 -14.60
N ARG A 15 1.07 9.74 -14.46
CA ARG A 15 -0.26 9.59 -15.05
C ARG A 15 -1.33 9.61 -13.97
N ALA A 16 -2.24 10.59 -14.02
CA ALA A 16 -3.40 10.66 -13.14
C ALA A 16 -4.47 9.61 -13.50
N GLY A 17 -5.38 9.32 -12.58
CA GLY A 17 -6.49 8.39 -12.78
C GLY A 17 -6.73 7.45 -11.60
N THR A 18 -5.87 7.48 -10.59
CA THR A 18 -6.01 6.66 -9.39
C THR A 18 -7.25 7.01 -8.57
N ARG A 19 -7.82 8.21 -8.74
CA ARG A 19 -9.12 8.59 -8.15
C ARG A 19 -10.27 7.65 -8.55
N GLU A 20 -10.15 6.94 -9.68
CA GLU A 20 -11.14 5.97 -10.14
C GLU A 20 -10.93 4.56 -9.55
N GLY A 21 -9.79 4.33 -8.92
CA GLY A 21 -9.40 3.04 -8.34
C GLY A 21 -10.44 2.46 -7.39
N PRO A 22 -10.91 3.19 -6.36
CA PRO A 22 -11.90 2.66 -5.41
C PRO A 22 -13.18 2.15 -6.09
N ALA A 23 -13.69 2.90 -7.07
CA ALA A 23 -14.90 2.51 -7.80
C ALA A 23 -14.66 1.27 -8.69
N ALA A 24 -13.49 1.17 -9.32
CA ALA A 24 -13.13 0.02 -10.16
C ALA A 24 -12.94 -1.25 -9.33
N ILE A 25 -12.25 -1.17 -8.21
CA ILE A 25 -12.06 -2.31 -7.29
C ILE A 25 -13.42 -2.82 -6.78
N ARG A 26 -14.33 -1.92 -6.40
CA ARG A 26 -15.69 -2.31 -6.01
C ARG A 26 -16.46 -2.97 -7.15
N ARG A 27 -16.30 -2.51 -8.40
CA ARG A 27 -16.93 -3.17 -9.56
C ARG A 27 -16.38 -4.59 -9.76
N ALA A 28 -15.05 -4.73 -9.71
CA ALA A 28 -14.38 -6.02 -9.87
C ALA A 28 -14.77 -7.01 -8.75
N SER A 29 -14.99 -6.55 -7.53
CA SER A 29 -15.38 -7.39 -6.40
C SER A 29 -16.72 -8.14 -6.60
N ARG A 30 -17.56 -7.69 -7.56
CA ARG A 30 -18.80 -8.39 -7.91
C ARG A 30 -18.58 -9.80 -8.47
N MET A 31 -17.37 -10.11 -8.91
CA MET A 31 -16.99 -11.46 -9.34
C MET A 31 -16.84 -12.44 -8.14
N LEU A 32 -16.74 -11.92 -6.91
CA LEU A 32 -16.57 -12.74 -5.70
C LEU A 32 -17.91 -13.23 -5.13
N VAL A 33 -18.80 -13.68 -5.99
CA VAL A 33 -20.19 -14.05 -5.62
C VAL A 33 -20.31 -15.38 -4.89
N ASP A 34 -19.40 -16.32 -5.16
CA ASP A 34 -19.48 -17.69 -4.63
C ASP A 34 -18.82 -17.87 -3.25
N GLY A 35 -18.13 -16.84 -2.76
CA GLY A 35 -17.75 -16.65 -1.37
C GLY A 35 -16.49 -17.37 -0.95
N SER A 36 -16.53 -18.67 -0.71
CA SER A 36 -15.45 -19.36 -0.01
C SER A 36 -14.20 -19.61 -0.85
N HIS A 37 -13.04 -19.23 -0.34
CA HIS A 37 -11.77 -19.58 -0.97
C HIS A 37 -11.57 -21.11 -1.02
N PRO A 38 -11.25 -21.71 -2.19
CA PRO A 38 -11.29 -23.17 -2.37
C PRO A 38 -10.32 -23.93 -1.46
N ALA A 39 -9.14 -23.36 -1.13
CA ALA A 39 -8.16 -24.02 -0.29
C ALA A 39 -8.35 -23.71 1.21
N THR A 40 -8.57 -22.44 1.59
CA THR A 40 -8.69 -22.05 3.01
C THR A 40 -10.10 -22.20 3.57
N ARG A 41 -11.10 -22.30 2.72
CA ARG A 41 -12.53 -22.34 3.09
C ARG A 41 -13.04 -21.08 3.80
N ILE A 42 -12.26 -20.01 3.81
CA ILE A 42 -12.68 -18.73 4.37
C ILE A 42 -13.67 -18.08 3.40
N ASP A 43 -14.80 -17.66 3.93
CA ASP A 43 -15.80 -16.87 3.23
C ASP A 43 -15.76 -15.42 3.73
N PRO A 44 -15.33 -14.45 2.90
CA PRO A 44 -15.30 -13.04 3.30
C PRO A 44 -16.67 -12.49 3.72
N ARG A 45 -17.76 -13.05 3.21
CA ARG A 45 -19.13 -12.62 3.57
C ARG A 45 -19.50 -12.98 5.01
N ALA A 46 -18.81 -13.96 5.62
CA ALA A 46 -18.98 -14.31 7.02
C ALA A 46 -18.20 -13.40 7.97
N LEU A 47 -17.32 -12.54 7.44
CA LEU A 47 -16.56 -11.58 8.25
C LEU A 47 -17.41 -10.31 8.51
N PRO A 48 -17.24 -9.67 9.67
CA PRO A 48 -17.92 -8.41 9.99
C PRO A 48 -17.29 -7.25 9.21
N LEU A 49 -17.55 -7.19 7.90
CA LEU A 49 -17.09 -6.16 6.99
C LEU A 49 -18.19 -5.14 6.72
N ALA A 50 -17.82 -3.87 6.65
CA ALA A 50 -18.72 -2.79 6.24
C ALA A 50 -18.00 -1.87 5.24
N ASP A 51 -18.54 -1.75 4.03
CA ASP A 51 -18.12 -0.69 3.10
C ASP A 51 -18.80 0.61 3.52
N VAL A 52 -17.99 1.60 3.90
CA VAL A 52 -18.47 2.90 4.41
C VAL A 52 -18.52 3.99 3.33
N GLY A 53 -18.28 3.59 2.06
CA GLY A 53 -18.23 4.53 0.93
C GLY A 53 -16.87 5.22 0.81
N ASP A 54 -16.85 6.35 0.13
CA ASP A 54 -15.63 7.12 -0.09
C ASP A 54 -15.49 8.23 0.96
N PHE A 55 -14.25 8.48 1.38
CA PHE A 55 -13.92 9.60 2.26
C PHE A 55 -14.08 10.93 1.53
N ALA A 56 -14.54 11.93 2.24
CA ALA A 56 -14.60 13.31 1.75
C ALA A 56 -13.17 13.88 1.58
N LEU A 57 -12.96 14.59 0.48
CA LEU A 57 -11.70 15.25 0.14
C LEU A 57 -11.94 16.74 -0.10
N ALA A 58 -10.90 17.55 0.10
CA ALA A 58 -10.90 18.96 -0.26
C ALA A 58 -10.49 19.11 -1.73
N LEU A 59 -11.39 19.61 -2.56
CA LEU A 59 -11.15 19.76 -3.99
C LEU A 59 -9.97 20.70 -4.27
N GLY A 60 -8.94 20.19 -4.96
CA GLY A 60 -7.78 20.98 -5.38
C GLY A 60 -6.80 21.34 -4.25
N ASP A 61 -7.02 20.86 -3.03
CA ASP A 61 -6.13 21.10 -1.89
C ASP A 61 -5.65 19.78 -1.30
N LEU A 62 -4.40 19.42 -1.63
CA LEU A 62 -3.78 18.18 -1.18
C LEU A 62 -3.65 18.12 0.36
N GLN A 63 -3.15 19.20 0.99
CA GLN A 63 -2.92 19.20 2.43
C GLN A 63 -4.22 19.12 3.22
N ALA A 64 -5.23 19.87 2.81
CA ALA A 64 -6.56 19.78 3.42
C ALA A 64 -7.18 18.39 3.20
N SER A 65 -6.96 17.76 2.04
CA SER A 65 -7.39 16.38 1.78
C SER A 65 -6.72 15.39 2.72
N LEU A 66 -5.39 15.46 2.90
CA LEU A 66 -4.67 14.61 3.83
C LEU A 66 -5.18 14.77 5.28
N ALA A 67 -5.45 16.00 5.71
CA ALA A 67 -6.01 16.26 7.03
C ALA A 67 -7.43 15.65 7.21
N LEU A 68 -8.27 15.75 6.18
CA LEU A 68 -9.61 15.13 6.19
C LEU A 68 -9.54 13.60 6.20
N ILE A 69 -8.61 13.00 5.45
CA ILE A 69 -8.38 11.54 5.46
C ILE A 69 -7.99 11.09 6.86
N GLU A 70 -7.03 11.76 7.51
CA GLU A 70 -6.60 11.43 8.87
C GLU A 70 -7.77 11.50 9.87
N GLN A 71 -8.57 12.56 9.81
CA GLN A 71 -9.73 12.74 10.68
C GLN A 71 -10.77 11.62 10.50
N GLN A 72 -11.07 11.25 9.26
CA GLN A 72 -12.04 10.20 8.96
C GLN A 72 -11.50 8.82 9.32
N ALA A 73 -10.23 8.52 8.99
CA ALA A 73 -9.57 7.25 9.33
C ALA A 73 -9.56 7.01 10.85
N ALA A 74 -9.38 8.07 11.66
CA ALA A 74 -9.38 7.96 13.11
C ALA A 74 -10.70 7.44 13.71
N GLN A 75 -11.79 7.42 12.96
CA GLN A 75 -13.09 6.89 13.40
C GLN A 75 -13.19 5.37 13.25
N HIS A 76 -12.27 4.72 12.56
CA HIS A 76 -12.29 3.30 12.24
C HIS A 76 -11.24 2.53 13.04
N ALA A 77 -11.65 1.44 13.71
CA ALA A 77 -10.75 0.63 14.53
C ALA A 77 -9.79 -0.22 13.65
N HIS A 78 -10.29 -0.71 12.53
CA HIS A 78 -9.52 -1.47 11.54
C HIS A 78 -10.04 -1.07 10.14
N LEU A 79 -9.19 -0.43 9.37
CA LEU A 79 -9.52 0.12 8.05
C LEU A 79 -8.76 -0.64 6.96
N VAL A 80 -9.49 -1.01 5.92
CA VAL A 80 -8.97 -1.41 4.61
C VAL A 80 -9.30 -0.26 3.65
N ALA A 81 -8.28 0.47 3.22
CA ALA A 81 -8.44 1.59 2.31
C ALA A 81 -8.25 1.14 0.86
N LEU A 82 -9.20 1.53 0.01
CA LEU A 82 -9.07 1.41 -1.43
C LEU A 82 -8.60 2.77 -1.95
N GLY A 83 -7.33 2.87 -2.28
CA GLY A 83 -6.71 4.11 -2.74
C GLY A 83 -7.11 4.49 -4.15
N GLY A 84 -6.91 5.64 -4.37
CA GLY A 84 -6.13 6.70 -4.91
C GLY A 84 -4.62 6.49 -4.90
N GLU A 85 -3.96 7.59 -4.92
CA GLU A 85 -2.49 7.65 -4.91
C GLU A 85 -1.88 7.21 -3.57
N HIS A 86 -0.59 6.85 -3.57
CA HIS A 86 0.10 6.34 -2.39
C HIS A 86 0.24 7.36 -1.25
N GLY A 87 0.16 8.65 -1.54
CA GLY A 87 0.18 9.72 -0.53
C GLY A 87 -0.86 9.56 0.58
N ILE A 88 -1.96 8.81 0.34
CA ILE A 88 -2.99 8.55 1.35
C ILE A 88 -2.49 7.72 2.54
N SER A 89 -1.42 6.94 2.37
CA SER A 89 -0.88 6.07 3.44
C SER A 89 -0.36 6.87 4.63
N LEU A 90 0.17 8.07 4.40
CA LEU A 90 0.67 8.92 5.50
C LEU A 90 -0.43 9.30 6.51
N PRO A 91 -1.58 9.90 6.13
CA PRO A 91 -2.65 10.21 7.08
C PRO A 91 -3.27 8.95 7.71
N LEU A 92 -3.31 7.83 6.99
CA LEU A 92 -3.77 6.55 7.54
C LEU A 92 -2.83 6.05 8.65
N LEU A 93 -1.52 6.11 8.42
CA LEU A 93 -0.50 5.77 9.42
C LEU A 93 -0.55 6.70 10.63
N ARG A 94 -0.75 8.02 10.44
CA ARG A 94 -0.93 8.98 11.54
C ARG A 94 -2.10 8.62 12.44
N ALA A 95 -3.25 8.32 11.84
CA ALA A 95 -4.46 7.92 12.58
C ALA A 95 -4.24 6.60 13.33
N LEU A 96 -3.64 5.61 12.67
CA LEU A 96 -3.44 4.29 13.24
C LEU A 96 -2.36 4.27 14.33
N ALA A 97 -1.20 4.88 14.11
CA ALA A 97 -0.10 4.94 15.10
C ALA A 97 -0.57 5.63 16.40
N ARG A 98 -1.38 6.68 16.27
CA ARG A 98 -1.98 7.35 17.42
C ARG A 98 -2.95 6.44 18.18
N ARG A 99 -3.76 5.65 17.49
CA ARG A 99 -4.67 4.66 18.07
C ARG A 99 -3.94 3.52 18.77
N VAL A 100 -2.88 3.02 18.17
CA VAL A 100 -2.05 1.92 18.71
C VAL A 100 -1.19 2.40 19.90
N GLY A 101 -0.86 3.69 19.93
CA GLY A 101 -0.04 4.30 20.97
C GLY A 101 1.46 4.12 20.77
N GLY A 102 1.91 3.92 19.53
CA GLY A 102 3.32 3.78 19.21
C GLY A 102 3.58 3.52 17.72
N PRO A 103 4.86 3.38 17.34
CA PRO A 103 5.21 3.11 15.96
C PRO A 103 4.73 1.73 15.51
N LEU A 104 4.39 1.65 14.23
CA LEU A 104 3.93 0.44 13.56
C LEU A 104 5.11 -0.26 12.86
N ALA A 105 5.00 -1.58 12.67
CA ALA A 105 5.72 -2.25 11.61
C ALA A 105 5.04 -1.94 10.27
N LEU A 106 5.82 -1.95 9.18
CA LEU A 106 5.30 -1.68 7.84
C LEU A 106 5.74 -2.78 6.87
N VAL A 107 4.77 -3.41 6.22
CA VAL A 107 4.99 -4.27 5.06
C VAL A 107 4.53 -3.51 3.83
N HIS A 108 5.46 -3.19 2.94
CA HIS A 108 5.25 -2.35 1.78
C HIS A 108 5.60 -3.13 0.50
N PHE A 109 4.63 -3.31 -0.39
CA PHE A 109 4.83 -3.85 -1.73
C PHE A 109 4.79 -2.70 -2.72
N ASP A 110 5.83 -2.57 -3.55
CA ASP A 110 5.96 -1.45 -4.47
C ASP A 110 7.11 -1.69 -5.48
N ALA A 111 7.09 -1.01 -6.60
CA ALA A 111 8.26 -0.83 -7.46
C ALA A 111 9.22 0.24 -6.93
N HIS A 112 8.69 1.20 -6.16
CA HIS A 112 9.34 2.42 -5.68
C HIS A 112 9.61 2.36 -4.17
N LEU A 113 10.53 3.22 -3.69
CA LEU A 113 10.82 3.32 -2.25
C LEU A 113 9.79 4.16 -1.48
N ASP A 114 9.24 5.18 -2.11
CA ASP A 114 8.34 6.17 -1.53
C ASP A 114 8.87 6.83 -0.25
N THR A 115 10.21 6.99 -0.24
CA THR A 115 10.99 7.62 0.83
C THR A 115 11.74 8.86 0.37
N TRP A 116 11.27 9.52 -0.71
CA TRP A 116 11.82 10.82 -1.14
C TRP A 116 11.45 11.91 -0.11
N PRO A 117 12.36 12.85 0.21
CA PRO A 117 12.02 13.98 1.09
C PRO A 117 11.08 14.98 0.41
N GLU A 118 11.18 15.09 -0.92
CA GLU A 118 10.33 15.89 -1.78
C GLU A 118 10.39 15.41 -3.23
N SER A 119 9.39 15.74 -4.06
CA SER A 119 9.41 15.53 -5.50
C SER A 119 8.86 16.76 -6.21
N PHE A 120 9.63 17.30 -7.18
CA PHE A 120 9.24 18.47 -7.96
C PHE A 120 8.82 19.69 -7.11
N GLY A 121 9.47 19.91 -5.96
CA GLY A 121 9.15 20.97 -5.01
C GLY A 121 7.92 20.71 -4.15
N GLN A 122 7.33 19.52 -4.21
CA GLN A 122 6.21 19.09 -3.36
C GLN A 122 6.73 18.21 -2.23
N ARG A 123 6.39 18.57 -0.99
CA ARG A 123 6.74 17.79 0.20
C ARG A 123 5.80 16.62 0.48
N PHE A 124 4.59 16.71 -0.06
CA PHE A 124 3.57 15.68 0.10
C PHE A 124 3.06 15.31 -1.28
N SER A 125 3.38 14.11 -1.71
CA SER A 125 2.86 13.49 -2.94
C SER A 125 2.91 11.97 -2.76
N HIS A 126 2.67 11.22 -3.80
CA HIS A 126 2.68 9.77 -3.72
C HIS A 126 4.07 9.15 -3.44
N GLY A 127 5.18 9.84 -3.73
CA GLY A 127 6.54 9.33 -3.49
C GLY A 127 7.13 9.62 -2.09
N GLN A 128 6.39 10.25 -1.17
CA GLN A 128 6.92 10.71 0.12
C GLN A 128 6.28 10.09 1.37
N PRO A 129 5.22 9.27 1.32
CA PRO A 129 4.48 8.90 2.52
C PRO A 129 5.38 8.25 3.58
N PHE A 130 6.32 7.42 3.18
CA PHE A 130 7.15 6.69 4.14
C PHE A 130 8.37 7.46 4.64
N PHE A 131 8.88 8.43 3.86
CA PHE A 131 9.82 9.40 4.40
C PHE A 131 9.22 10.09 5.63
N HIS A 132 8.03 10.68 5.46
CA HIS A 132 7.35 11.38 6.54
C HIS A 132 6.93 10.42 7.67
N ALA A 133 6.46 9.22 7.36
CA ALA A 133 6.08 8.24 8.38
C ALA A 133 7.26 7.85 9.29
N ILE A 134 8.46 7.73 8.74
CA ILE A 134 9.69 7.48 9.52
C ILE A 134 10.09 8.71 10.32
N GLU A 135 10.14 9.89 9.70
CA GLU A 135 10.55 11.12 10.38
C GLU A 135 9.57 11.55 11.50
N GLU A 136 8.29 11.25 11.35
CA GLU A 136 7.26 11.51 12.37
C GLU A 136 7.20 10.41 13.45
N GLY A 137 7.98 9.32 13.32
CA GLY A 137 7.98 8.20 14.27
C GLY A 137 6.70 7.36 14.25
N LEU A 138 5.97 7.35 13.14
CA LEU A 138 4.75 6.57 12.96
C LEU A 138 5.07 5.11 12.63
N VAL A 139 6.22 4.88 12.02
CA VAL A 139 6.74 3.57 11.62
C VAL A 139 8.12 3.38 12.26
N ASP A 140 8.36 2.20 12.81
CA ASP A 140 9.71 1.77 13.20
C ASP A 140 10.47 1.30 11.95
N PRO A 141 11.46 2.05 11.45
CA PRO A 141 12.15 1.69 10.22
C PRO A 141 12.89 0.34 10.29
N LYS A 142 13.25 -0.13 11.49
CA LYS A 142 13.85 -1.46 11.68
C LYS A 142 12.82 -2.59 11.57
N ARG A 143 11.53 -2.26 11.58
CA ARG A 143 10.40 -3.16 11.37
C ARG A 143 9.64 -2.83 10.07
N MET A 144 10.30 -2.09 9.18
CA MET A 144 9.81 -1.80 7.85
C MET A 144 10.51 -2.67 6.81
N ILE A 145 9.71 -3.27 5.94
CA ILE A 145 10.19 -4.08 4.82
C ILE A 145 9.50 -3.66 3.55
N GLN A 146 10.29 -3.40 2.51
CA GLN A 146 9.86 -3.02 1.17
C GLN A 146 10.14 -4.17 0.20
N ILE A 147 9.18 -4.53 -0.63
CA ILE A 147 9.20 -5.75 -1.44
C ILE A 147 8.82 -5.41 -2.88
N GLY A 148 9.71 -5.71 -3.83
CA GLY A 148 9.47 -5.49 -5.26
C GLY A 148 10.23 -4.31 -5.85
N ILE A 149 11.06 -3.64 -5.05
CA ILE A 149 11.77 -2.43 -5.43
C ILE A 149 12.66 -2.66 -6.66
N ARG A 150 12.49 -1.81 -7.68
CA ARG A 150 13.24 -1.92 -8.94
C ARG A 150 13.30 -0.64 -9.77
N SER A 151 12.51 0.36 -9.42
CA SER A 151 12.54 1.66 -10.10
C SER A 151 13.87 2.34 -9.90
N PRO A 152 14.39 3.08 -10.89
CA PRO A 152 15.54 3.94 -10.72
C PRO A 152 15.33 4.93 -9.57
N VAL A 153 16.37 5.10 -8.77
CA VAL A 153 16.32 5.97 -7.58
C VAL A 153 17.68 6.65 -7.40
N GLU A 154 17.67 7.88 -6.90
CA GLU A 154 18.89 8.58 -6.54
C GLU A 154 19.62 7.85 -5.40
N PRO A 155 20.96 7.69 -5.48
CA PRO A 155 21.73 6.99 -4.43
C PRO A 155 21.45 7.53 -3.03
N GLU A 156 21.27 8.82 -2.88
CA GLU A 156 21.03 9.49 -1.60
C GLU A 156 19.71 9.05 -0.95
N VAL A 157 18.66 8.78 -1.74
CA VAL A 157 17.37 8.29 -1.24
C VAL A 157 17.49 6.84 -0.79
N MET A 158 18.17 6.00 -1.58
CA MET A 158 18.44 4.62 -1.20
C MET A 158 19.29 4.56 0.07
N ASP A 159 20.39 5.31 0.13
CA ASP A 159 21.30 5.34 1.27
C ASP A 159 20.59 5.85 2.53
N TRP A 160 19.73 6.87 2.39
CA TRP A 160 18.93 7.35 3.52
C TRP A 160 18.01 6.22 4.02
N THR A 161 17.28 5.57 3.16
CA THR A 161 16.34 4.48 3.49
C THR A 161 17.06 3.34 4.22
N LEU A 162 18.18 2.88 3.68
CA LEU A 162 18.97 1.80 4.28
C LEU A 162 19.60 2.22 5.61
N SER A 163 20.07 3.46 5.74
CA SER A 163 20.69 3.99 6.97
C SER A 163 19.71 4.05 8.15
N ARG A 164 18.40 4.16 7.88
CA ARG A 164 17.33 4.09 8.89
C ARG A 164 17.10 2.67 9.39
N GLY A 165 17.59 1.66 8.68
CA GLY A 165 17.43 0.25 9.02
C GLY A 165 16.26 -0.44 8.30
N VAL A 166 15.70 0.19 7.28
CA VAL A 166 14.67 -0.42 6.43
C VAL A 166 15.23 -1.62 5.69
N THR A 167 14.49 -2.72 5.67
CA THR A 167 14.82 -3.89 4.84
C THR A 167 14.23 -3.70 3.45
N VAL A 168 15.07 -3.71 2.42
CA VAL A 168 14.65 -3.61 1.01
C VAL A 168 14.91 -4.93 0.31
N ILE A 169 13.88 -5.50 -0.33
CA ILE A 169 13.94 -6.70 -1.17
C ILE A 169 13.59 -6.27 -2.60
N SER A 170 14.53 -6.41 -3.50
CA SER A 170 14.29 -6.10 -4.92
C SER A 170 13.34 -7.12 -5.56
N ALA A 171 12.73 -6.74 -6.70
CA ALA A 171 11.94 -7.69 -7.48
C ALA A 171 12.76 -8.91 -7.91
N LEU A 172 14.04 -8.71 -8.26
CA LEU A 172 14.95 -9.81 -8.61
C LEU A 172 15.14 -10.76 -7.43
N ASP A 173 15.37 -10.24 -6.23
CA ASP A 173 15.50 -11.08 -5.03
C ASP A 173 14.22 -11.89 -4.76
N VAL A 174 13.03 -11.31 -5.00
CA VAL A 174 11.76 -12.05 -4.90
C VAL A 174 11.69 -13.19 -5.91
N HIS A 175 12.14 -12.95 -7.16
CA HIS A 175 12.15 -13.97 -8.20
C HIS A 175 13.11 -15.12 -7.86
N GLU A 176 14.29 -14.82 -7.34
CA GLU A 176 15.32 -15.81 -7.01
C GLU A 176 15.01 -16.59 -5.74
N ALA A 177 14.60 -15.90 -4.66
CA ALA A 177 14.35 -16.54 -3.37
C ALA A 177 12.97 -17.24 -3.29
N GLY A 178 12.00 -16.73 -4.03
CA GLY A 178 10.63 -17.22 -4.04
C GLY A 178 9.79 -16.79 -2.83
N PRO A 179 8.44 -16.90 -2.95
CA PRO A 179 7.50 -16.33 -1.99
C PRO A 179 7.63 -16.85 -0.54
N ALA A 180 8.09 -18.07 -0.36
CA ALA A 180 8.23 -18.64 0.97
C ALA A 180 9.37 -17.99 1.77
N ALA A 181 10.51 -17.75 1.13
CA ALA A 181 11.65 -17.10 1.76
C ALA A 181 11.34 -15.61 2.04
N VAL A 182 10.68 -14.92 1.09
CA VAL A 182 10.24 -13.55 1.28
C VAL A 182 9.28 -13.43 2.49
N ALA A 183 8.29 -14.30 2.57
CA ALA A 183 7.34 -14.30 3.70
C ALA A 183 8.02 -14.58 5.04
N ALA A 184 9.01 -15.48 5.08
CA ALA A 184 9.80 -15.73 6.28
C ALA A 184 10.58 -14.47 6.70
N ARG A 185 11.17 -13.75 5.75
CA ARG A 185 11.87 -12.48 6.02
C ARG A 185 10.93 -11.40 6.52
N VAL A 186 9.72 -11.29 5.93
CA VAL A 186 8.67 -10.38 6.45
C VAL A 186 8.36 -10.69 7.91
N ALA A 187 8.12 -11.96 8.24
CA ALA A 187 7.80 -12.37 9.61
C ALA A 187 8.94 -12.05 10.59
N GLU A 188 10.19 -12.21 10.17
CA GLU A 188 11.37 -11.87 10.96
C GLU A 188 11.45 -10.35 11.24
N VAL A 189 11.28 -9.52 10.21
CA VAL A 189 11.38 -8.05 10.33
C VAL A 189 10.23 -7.48 11.16
N VAL A 190 9.01 -7.91 10.90
CA VAL A 190 7.80 -7.43 11.62
C VAL A 190 7.79 -7.94 13.04
N GLY A 191 8.15 -9.21 13.25
CA GLY A 191 8.05 -9.86 14.56
C GLY A 191 6.62 -9.85 15.09
N GLY A 192 6.46 -9.57 16.38
CA GLY A 192 5.16 -9.47 17.05
C GLY A 192 4.60 -8.05 17.14
N ALA A 193 5.10 -7.10 16.35
CA ALA A 193 4.63 -5.72 16.40
C ALA A 193 3.29 -5.54 15.69
N PRO A 194 2.45 -4.57 16.12
CA PRO A 194 1.30 -4.15 15.34
C PRO A 194 1.79 -3.60 13.99
N ALA A 195 1.18 -4.08 12.90
CA ALA A 195 1.66 -3.84 11.55
C ALA A 195 0.62 -3.13 10.68
N TYR A 196 1.12 -2.42 9.68
CA TYR A 196 0.36 -1.90 8.55
C TYR A 196 0.83 -2.58 7.26
N LEU A 197 -0.11 -2.91 6.37
CA LEU A 197 0.19 -3.40 5.03
C LEU A 197 -0.16 -2.31 4.02
N SER A 198 0.81 -1.85 3.25
CA SER A 198 0.59 -0.99 2.09
C SER A 198 0.94 -1.77 0.82
N PHE A 199 -0.01 -1.81 -0.11
CA PHE A 199 0.17 -2.53 -1.36
C PHE A 199 -0.04 -1.57 -2.53
N ASP A 200 1.08 -1.09 -3.08
CA ASP A 200 1.06 -0.44 -4.37
C ASP A 200 0.87 -1.50 -5.47
N ILE A 201 -0.08 -1.25 -6.38
CA ILE A 201 -0.38 -2.21 -7.44
C ILE A 201 0.78 -2.34 -8.43
N ASP A 202 1.65 -1.34 -8.54
CA ASP A 202 2.81 -1.37 -9.43
C ASP A 202 3.96 -2.24 -8.91
N ALA A 203 3.87 -2.79 -7.68
CA ALA A 203 4.71 -3.92 -7.26
C ALA A 203 4.62 -5.08 -8.25
N LEU A 204 3.45 -5.26 -8.87
CA LEU A 204 3.23 -6.25 -9.90
C LEU A 204 3.84 -5.80 -11.23
N ASP A 205 4.24 -6.78 -12.03
CA ASP A 205 4.67 -6.49 -13.40
C ASP A 205 3.50 -5.94 -14.24
N PRO A 206 3.72 -4.97 -15.13
CA PRO A 206 2.68 -4.43 -16.01
C PRO A 206 1.96 -5.48 -16.89
N ALA A 207 2.55 -6.66 -17.07
CA ALA A 207 1.87 -7.78 -17.72
C ALA A 207 0.69 -8.33 -16.89
N PHE A 208 0.69 -8.12 -15.57
CA PHE A 208 -0.37 -8.53 -14.64
C PHE A 208 -1.21 -7.36 -14.15
N ALA A 209 -0.62 -6.17 -14.02
CA ALA A 209 -1.27 -4.97 -13.53
C ALA A 209 -0.88 -3.74 -14.37
N PRO A 210 -1.41 -3.59 -15.59
CA PRO A 210 -1.12 -2.44 -16.45
C PRO A 210 -1.77 -1.15 -15.98
N GLY A 211 -2.82 -1.24 -15.14
CA GLY A 211 -3.63 -0.11 -14.68
C GLY A 211 -3.00 0.63 -13.51
N THR A 212 -1.84 1.28 -13.74
CA THR A 212 -1.15 2.11 -12.75
C THR A 212 -0.54 3.35 -13.40
N GLY A 213 -0.18 4.33 -12.57
CA GLY A 213 0.39 5.62 -12.99
C GLY A 213 1.87 5.53 -13.34
N THR A 214 2.63 4.71 -12.65
CA THR A 214 4.10 4.60 -12.70
C THR A 214 4.54 3.14 -12.87
N PRO A 215 4.17 2.46 -13.99
CA PRO A 215 4.50 1.06 -14.21
C PRO A 215 5.99 0.86 -14.43
N GLU A 216 6.55 -0.17 -13.80
CA GLU A 216 7.94 -0.61 -13.96
C GLU A 216 7.97 -2.07 -14.40
N ILE A 217 8.79 -2.40 -15.40
CA ILE A 217 8.96 -3.77 -15.88
C ILE A 217 9.77 -4.64 -14.91
N GLY A 218 9.64 -5.96 -15.01
CA GLY A 218 10.38 -6.89 -14.16
C GLY A 218 9.77 -7.05 -12.75
N GLY A 219 8.49 -6.69 -12.60
CA GLY A 219 7.76 -6.76 -11.34
C GLY A 219 7.33 -8.18 -10.95
N LEU A 220 6.62 -8.27 -9.85
CA LEU A 220 6.11 -9.53 -9.34
C LEU A 220 4.97 -10.05 -10.23
N ALA A 221 4.96 -11.37 -10.44
CA ALA A 221 3.76 -12.02 -10.94
C ALA A 221 2.67 -12.01 -9.86
N SER A 222 1.40 -11.90 -10.24
CA SER A 222 0.26 -11.85 -9.31
C SER A 222 0.24 -13.02 -8.32
N TRP A 223 0.61 -14.24 -8.78
CA TRP A 223 0.67 -15.42 -7.92
C TRP A 223 1.77 -15.33 -6.85
N GLN A 224 2.90 -14.64 -7.13
CA GLN A 224 3.99 -14.45 -6.16
C GLN A 224 3.52 -13.53 -5.02
N ALA A 225 2.93 -12.40 -5.36
CA ALA A 225 2.36 -11.48 -4.37
C ALA A 225 1.29 -12.18 -3.51
N GLN A 226 0.32 -12.86 -4.14
CA GLN A 226 -0.68 -13.64 -3.40
C GLN A 226 -0.05 -14.70 -2.49
N ALA A 227 0.99 -15.38 -2.95
CA ALA A 227 1.64 -16.42 -2.16
C ALA A 227 2.38 -15.86 -0.94
N VAL A 228 2.98 -14.66 -1.03
CA VAL A 228 3.55 -13.96 0.13
C VAL A 228 2.43 -13.51 1.06
N LEU A 229 1.43 -12.78 0.57
CA LEU A 229 0.31 -12.26 1.37
C LEU A 229 -0.40 -13.35 2.19
N ARG A 230 -0.66 -14.51 1.58
CA ARG A 230 -1.28 -15.65 2.28
C ARG A 230 -0.41 -16.19 3.42
N ARG A 231 0.91 -16.16 3.28
CA ARG A 231 1.83 -16.67 4.30
C ARG A 231 2.03 -15.71 5.47
N ILE A 232 1.90 -14.40 5.22
CA ILE A 232 2.03 -13.38 6.25
C ILE A 232 0.70 -13.02 6.92
N GLY A 233 -0.42 -13.59 6.50
CA GLY A 233 -1.75 -13.29 7.03
C GLY A 233 -1.95 -13.56 8.53
N GLY A 234 -1.00 -14.25 9.19
CA GLY A 234 -0.99 -14.43 10.64
C GLY A 234 -0.33 -13.32 11.45
N LEU A 235 0.25 -12.30 10.80
CA LEU A 235 0.81 -11.12 11.46
C LEU A 235 -0.30 -10.21 11.99
N ASP A 236 0.03 -9.38 12.98
CA ASP A 236 -0.92 -8.48 13.64
C ASP A 236 -1.18 -7.22 12.80
N PHE A 237 -1.78 -7.39 11.62
CA PHE A 237 -2.17 -6.27 10.78
C PHE A 237 -3.33 -5.49 11.41
N ARG A 238 -3.13 -4.19 11.63
CA ARG A 238 -4.11 -3.27 12.24
C ARG A 238 -4.81 -2.38 11.24
N GLY A 239 -4.29 -2.29 10.01
CA GLY A 239 -4.86 -1.58 8.89
C GLY A 239 -4.09 -1.92 7.62
N MET A 240 -4.70 -1.59 6.48
CA MET A 240 -4.08 -1.81 5.18
C MET A 240 -4.66 -0.89 4.12
N ASP A 241 -3.88 -0.68 3.06
CA ASP A 241 -4.34 -0.05 1.83
C ASP A 241 -3.92 -0.84 0.59
N VAL A 242 -4.65 -0.58 -0.49
CA VAL A 242 -4.26 -0.90 -1.87
C VAL A 242 -4.32 0.40 -2.64
N VAL A 243 -3.23 0.79 -3.28
CA VAL A 243 -3.05 2.11 -3.89
C VAL A 243 -2.57 2.03 -5.33
N GLU A 244 -2.56 3.16 -6.02
CA GLU A 244 -2.08 3.38 -7.40
C GLU A 244 -2.83 2.60 -8.48
N VAL A 245 -4.00 2.03 -8.19
CA VAL A 245 -4.86 1.47 -9.22
C VAL A 245 -5.44 2.60 -10.06
N ALA A 246 -5.03 2.66 -11.33
CA ALA A 246 -5.44 3.68 -12.30
C ALA A 246 -6.22 3.06 -13.48
N PRO A 247 -7.54 2.89 -13.36
CA PRO A 247 -8.39 2.22 -14.34
C PRO A 247 -8.29 2.73 -15.77
N PRO A 248 -8.02 4.04 -16.04
CA PRO A 248 -7.85 4.52 -17.41
C PRO A 248 -6.74 3.83 -18.22
N PHE A 249 -5.78 3.18 -17.54
CA PHE A 249 -4.67 2.46 -18.18
C PHE A 249 -4.86 0.94 -18.16
N ASP A 250 -5.96 0.46 -17.61
CA ASP A 250 -6.26 -0.98 -17.49
C ASP A 250 -7.17 -1.44 -18.64
N VAL A 251 -6.57 -1.75 -19.79
CA VAL A 251 -7.29 -2.03 -21.05
C VAL A 251 -8.23 -3.23 -20.96
N ALA A 252 -7.94 -4.20 -20.11
CA ALA A 252 -8.70 -5.45 -19.98
C ALA A 252 -9.32 -5.65 -18.60
N GLU A 253 -9.30 -4.64 -17.75
CA GLU A 253 -9.77 -4.70 -16.36
C GLU A 253 -9.14 -5.88 -15.58
N ILE A 254 -7.84 -6.17 -15.85
CA ILE A 254 -7.10 -7.28 -15.23
C ILE A 254 -6.32 -6.87 -13.98
N THR A 255 -6.12 -5.54 -13.80
CA THR A 255 -5.46 -4.99 -12.61
C THR A 255 -6.34 -5.13 -11.38
#